data_c3fd72ee0d3251854469ef4dfc3b7b50
#
_entry.id   c3fd72ee0d3251854469ef4dfc3b7b50
#
_cell.length_a   1.000
_cell.length_b   1.000
_cell.length_c   1.000
_cell.angle_alpha   90.00
_cell.angle_beta   90.00
_cell.angle_gamma   90.00
#
_symmetry.space_group_name_H-M   'P 1'
#
loop_
_entity.id
_entity.type
_entity.pdbx_description
1 polymer ?
#
loop_
_entity_poly.entity_id
_entity_poly.type
_entity_poly.pdbx_seq_one_letter_code
_entity_poly.pdbx_strand_id
1 'polypeptide(L)'
;MSRSSVNGIPLIGDAPSAGAVFEIDRPAVSDLDFSYDGGWSLQAKSGESFVVVRGSDVRDFRPLFASVPAAASRGLDLLCVTGGPAYALSKVAEEGIYFWPRDGDLRIHWYGTLPINVTGRASLTVGGAVQGRTRVLNHHPSFAYFRRSQTETDLGDSYRHAYLALESLLDSIAPHVPGQPET
;
A
#
# COMPACT_ATOMS: atom_id res chain seq x y z
N MET A 1 -9.68 19.83 -18.47
CA MET A 1 -8.57 18.88 -18.24
C MET A 1 -9.19 17.55 -17.88
N SER A 2 -8.95 16.50 -18.67
CA SER A 2 -9.44 15.13 -18.39
C SER A 2 -8.68 14.60 -17.19
N ARG A 3 -9.37 14.31 -16.07
CA ARG A 3 -8.74 13.70 -14.90
C ARG A 3 -8.81 12.19 -15.07
N SER A 4 -7.66 11.55 -15.34
CA SER A 4 -7.58 10.10 -15.32
C SER A 4 -7.81 9.58 -13.91
N SER A 5 -8.72 8.61 -13.75
CA SER A 5 -9.02 8.00 -12.46
C SER A 5 -9.10 6.47 -12.59
N VAL A 6 -8.80 5.77 -11.51
CA VAL A 6 -9.05 4.33 -11.36
C VAL A 6 -10.09 4.16 -10.27
N ASN A 7 -11.24 3.61 -10.61
CA ASN A 7 -12.36 3.36 -9.69
C ASN A 7 -12.72 4.56 -8.80
N GLY A 8 -12.77 5.76 -9.40
CA GLY A 8 -13.10 6.98 -8.70
C GLY A 8 -11.94 7.63 -7.91
N ILE A 9 -10.77 7.00 -7.86
CA ILE A 9 -9.57 7.60 -7.29
C ILE A 9 -8.82 8.33 -8.41
N PRO A 10 -8.67 9.67 -8.36
CA PRO A 10 -7.98 10.39 -9.40
C PRO A 10 -6.49 10.02 -9.42
N LEU A 11 -5.93 9.70 -10.60
CA LEU A 11 -4.51 9.41 -10.76
C LEU A 11 -3.66 10.68 -10.80
N ILE A 12 -4.25 11.80 -11.22
CA ILE A 12 -3.63 13.12 -11.15
C ILE A 12 -4.41 13.95 -10.15
N GLY A 13 -3.74 14.43 -9.11
CA GLY A 13 -4.29 15.36 -8.10
C GLY A 13 -3.91 16.80 -8.40
N ASP A 14 -4.16 17.70 -7.43
CA ASP A 14 -3.79 19.12 -7.52
C ASP A 14 -2.26 19.30 -7.51
N ALA A 15 -1.52 18.38 -6.88
CA ALA A 15 -0.07 18.28 -6.99
C ALA A 15 0.32 17.07 -7.86
N PRO A 16 1.27 17.22 -8.80
CA PRO A 16 1.74 16.11 -9.59
C PRO A 16 2.45 15.10 -8.68
N SER A 17 1.90 13.91 -8.56
CA SER A 17 2.45 12.80 -7.79
C SER A 17 2.54 11.56 -8.66
N ALA A 18 3.57 10.77 -8.45
CA ALA A 18 3.71 9.46 -9.06
C ALA A 18 3.19 8.38 -8.11
N GLY A 19 2.76 7.24 -8.65
CA GLY A 19 2.24 6.17 -7.84
C GLY A 19 2.06 4.87 -8.61
N ALA A 20 1.46 3.89 -7.94
CA ALA A 20 1.02 2.67 -8.57
C ALA A 20 -0.31 2.18 -8.01
N VAL A 21 -0.99 1.36 -8.82
CA VAL A 21 -2.21 0.65 -8.45
C VAL A 21 -1.84 -0.81 -8.29
N PHE A 22 -2.15 -1.38 -7.13
CA PHE A 22 -1.94 -2.79 -6.83
C PHE A 22 -3.26 -3.47 -6.52
N GLU A 23 -3.36 -4.74 -6.87
CA GLU A 23 -4.49 -5.59 -6.49
C GLU A 23 -4.29 -6.12 -5.07
N ILE A 24 -5.38 -6.13 -4.28
CA ILE A 24 -5.42 -6.71 -2.93
C ILE A 24 -6.27 -7.97 -2.90
N ASP A 25 -6.01 -8.84 -1.93
CA ASP A 25 -6.60 -10.19 -1.77
C ASP A 25 -8.12 -10.19 -1.61
N ARG A 26 -8.72 -9.07 -1.23
CA ARG A 26 -10.15 -8.92 -1.01
C ARG A 26 -10.60 -7.47 -1.19
N PRO A 27 -11.89 -7.21 -1.48
CA PRO A 27 -12.40 -5.85 -1.60
C PRO A 27 -12.21 -5.03 -0.33
N ALA A 28 -11.89 -3.74 -0.51
CA ALA A 28 -11.80 -2.80 0.59
C ALA A 28 -13.16 -2.65 1.30
N VAL A 29 -13.19 -2.80 2.62
CA VAL A 29 -14.43 -2.73 3.42
C VAL A 29 -14.97 -1.32 3.60
N SER A 30 -14.12 -0.31 3.37
CA SER A 30 -14.49 1.12 3.43
C SER A 30 -13.57 1.93 2.55
N ASP A 31 -13.95 3.17 2.29
CA ASP A 31 -13.05 4.14 1.67
C ASP A 31 -11.83 4.36 2.57
N LEU A 32 -10.64 4.27 1.99
CA LEU A 32 -9.36 4.49 2.64
C LEU A 32 -8.69 5.72 2.04
N ASP A 33 -8.15 6.56 2.90
CA ASP A 33 -7.24 7.65 2.56
C ASP A 33 -6.27 7.82 3.72
N PHE A 34 -5.09 7.26 3.56
CA PHE A 34 -4.14 7.07 4.64
C PHE A 34 -2.75 7.55 4.20
N SER A 35 -2.23 8.57 4.88
CA SER A 35 -0.87 9.09 4.66
C SER A 35 0.08 8.56 5.72
N TYR A 36 1.31 8.25 5.31
CA TYR A 36 2.34 7.66 6.17
C TYR A 36 3.74 8.13 5.75
N ASP A 37 4.78 7.54 6.35
CA ASP A 37 6.18 7.95 6.25
C ASP A 37 6.67 8.34 4.85
N GLY A 38 7.50 9.39 4.78
CA GLY A 38 8.19 9.79 3.57
C GLY A 38 7.29 10.34 2.46
N GLY A 39 6.14 10.92 2.82
CA GLY A 39 5.21 11.52 1.87
C GLY A 39 4.43 10.51 1.02
N TRP A 40 4.31 9.28 1.50
CA TRP A 40 3.48 8.26 0.87
C TRP A 40 2.03 8.33 1.34
N SER A 41 1.12 7.97 0.46
CA SER A 41 -0.30 7.78 0.78
C SER A 41 -0.84 6.51 0.12
N LEU A 42 -1.82 5.89 0.78
CA LEU A 42 -2.55 4.73 0.32
C LEU A 42 -4.04 5.07 0.27
N GLN A 43 -4.66 4.84 -0.89
CA GLN A 43 -6.06 5.10 -1.12
C GLN A 43 -6.76 3.86 -1.68
N ALA A 44 -7.98 3.59 -1.23
CA ALA A 44 -8.85 2.57 -1.80
C ALA A 44 -10.30 3.03 -1.73
N LYS A 45 -11.15 2.45 -2.57
CA LYS A 45 -12.60 2.63 -2.54
C LYS A 45 -13.28 1.39 -2.00
N SER A 46 -14.30 1.60 -1.18
CA SER A 46 -15.14 0.53 -0.65
C SER A 46 -15.69 -0.36 -1.77
N GLY A 47 -15.56 -1.66 -1.59
CA GLY A 47 -15.99 -2.67 -2.57
C GLY A 47 -14.99 -2.95 -3.69
N GLU A 48 -13.89 -2.19 -3.80
CA GLU A 48 -12.88 -2.37 -4.84
C GLU A 48 -11.68 -3.18 -4.32
N SER A 49 -11.16 -4.08 -5.16
CA SER A 49 -9.98 -4.92 -4.83
C SER A 49 -8.65 -4.27 -5.27
N PHE A 50 -8.55 -2.96 -5.20
CA PHE A 50 -7.36 -2.22 -5.59
C PHE A 50 -7.01 -1.15 -4.57
N VAL A 51 -5.70 -0.96 -4.40
CA VAL A 51 -5.15 0.18 -3.66
C VAL A 51 -4.30 1.04 -4.58
N VAL A 52 -4.40 2.34 -4.43
CA VAL A 52 -3.54 3.33 -5.10
C VAL A 52 -2.55 3.85 -4.08
N VAL A 53 -1.26 3.67 -4.37
CA VAL A 53 -0.16 4.15 -3.53
C VAL A 53 0.56 5.27 -4.26
N ARG A 54 0.76 6.42 -3.59
CA ARG A 54 1.38 7.62 -4.16
C ARG A 54 2.54 8.09 -3.32
N GLY A 55 3.57 8.61 -3.99
CA GLY A 55 4.67 9.33 -3.35
C GLY A 55 4.68 10.79 -3.79
N SER A 56 4.71 11.73 -2.84
CA SER A 56 4.73 13.17 -3.13
C SER A 56 6.00 13.62 -3.84
N ASP A 57 7.14 12.99 -3.54
CA ASP A 57 8.47 13.39 -4.00
C ASP A 57 9.00 12.58 -5.19
N VAL A 58 8.23 11.58 -5.64
CA VAL A 58 8.61 10.72 -6.77
C VAL A 58 7.99 11.26 -8.04
N ARG A 59 8.82 11.50 -9.08
CA ARG A 59 8.36 12.08 -10.36
C ARG A 59 8.75 11.26 -11.59
N ASP A 60 9.63 10.26 -11.43
CA ASP A 60 10.15 9.43 -12.52
C ASP A 60 9.87 7.95 -12.29
N PHE A 61 9.79 7.20 -13.39
CA PHE A 61 9.47 5.77 -13.36
C PHE A 61 10.49 4.92 -12.58
N ARG A 62 11.80 5.13 -12.77
CA ARG A 62 12.82 4.29 -12.13
C ARG A 62 12.78 4.33 -10.59
N PRO A 63 12.84 5.52 -9.94
CA PRO A 63 12.71 5.59 -8.51
C PRO A 63 11.33 5.13 -8.01
N LEU A 64 10.27 5.38 -8.79
CA LEU A 64 8.93 4.88 -8.48
C LEU A 64 8.89 3.36 -8.43
N PHE A 65 9.35 2.70 -9.49
CA PHE A 65 9.36 1.24 -9.60
C PHE A 65 10.16 0.57 -8.48
N ALA A 66 11.27 1.17 -8.08
CA ALA A 66 12.13 0.65 -7.01
C ALA A 66 11.52 0.83 -5.61
N SER A 67 10.69 1.84 -5.38
CA SER A 67 10.25 2.24 -4.02
C SER A 67 8.79 1.93 -3.72
N VAL A 68 7.89 2.04 -4.71
CA VAL A 68 6.45 1.96 -4.45
C VAL A 68 5.95 0.60 -3.98
N PRO A 69 6.51 -0.57 -4.38
CA PRO A 69 6.08 -1.86 -3.85
C PRO A 69 6.34 -1.98 -2.34
N ALA A 70 7.53 -1.53 -1.90
CA ALA A 70 7.87 -1.50 -0.48
C ALA A 70 7.01 -0.48 0.28
N ALA A 71 6.70 0.66 -0.34
CA ALA A 71 5.79 1.65 0.24
C ALA A 71 4.37 1.09 0.37
N ALA A 72 3.86 0.36 -0.63
CA ALA A 72 2.57 -0.31 -0.57
C ALA A 72 2.49 -1.28 0.61
N SER A 73 3.47 -2.16 0.75
CA SER A 73 3.54 -3.10 1.87
C SER A 73 3.56 -2.38 3.22
N ARG A 74 4.41 -1.34 3.38
CA ARG A 74 4.46 -0.54 4.61
C ARG A 74 3.13 0.15 4.93
N GLY A 75 2.47 0.71 3.91
CA GLY A 75 1.16 1.34 4.09
C GLY A 75 0.10 0.36 4.58
N LEU A 76 0.07 -0.86 4.04
CA LEU A 76 -0.83 -1.92 4.48
C LEU A 76 -0.49 -2.41 5.90
N ASP A 77 0.81 -2.52 6.24
CA ASP A 77 1.25 -2.87 7.60
C ASP A 77 0.77 -1.84 8.63
N LEU A 78 0.99 -0.56 8.34
CA LEU A 78 0.59 0.54 9.22
C LEU A 78 -0.95 0.65 9.34
N LEU A 79 -1.68 0.44 8.24
CA LEU A 79 -3.14 0.38 8.26
C LEU A 79 -3.63 -0.68 9.21
N CYS A 80 -3.06 -1.90 9.12
CA CYS A 80 -3.45 -3.03 9.96
C CYS A 80 -3.21 -2.75 11.46
N VAL A 81 -2.02 -2.26 11.84
CA VAL A 81 -1.69 -2.00 13.26
C VAL A 81 -2.43 -0.81 13.85
N THR A 82 -2.99 0.06 13.02
CA THR A 82 -3.84 1.18 13.49
C THR A 82 -5.30 0.81 13.66
N GLY A 83 -5.62 -0.48 13.59
CA GLY A 83 -6.98 -1.00 13.74
C GLY A 83 -7.79 -1.00 12.44
N GLY A 84 -7.14 -0.79 11.30
CA GLY A 84 -7.74 -1.01 9.98
C GLY A 84 -7.74 -2.50 9.61
N PRO A 85 -8.45 -2.84 8.52
CA PRO A 85 -8.46 -4.21 8.03
C PRO A 85 -7.08 -4.64 7.50
N ALA A 86 -6.73 -5.90 7.69
CA ALA A 86 -5.54 -6.49 7.11
C ALA A 86 -5.80 -6.88 5.65
N TYR A 87 -4.98 -6.38 4.73
CA TYR A 87 -4.98 -6.74 3.32
C TYR A 87 -3.61 -7.28 2.92
N ALA A 88 -3.59 -8.22 1.98
CA ALA A 88 -2.38 -8.66 1.31
C ALA A 88 -2.39 -8.20 -0.15
N LEU A 89 -1.21 -7.97 -0.73
CA LEU A 89 -1.10 -7.80 -2.18
C LEU A 89 -1.36 -9.17 -2.81
N SER A 90 -2.31 -9.25 -3.76
CA SER A 90 -2.75 -10.52 -4.35
C SER A 90 -1.77 -11.07 -5.39
N LYS A 91 -0.84 -10.25 -5.86
CA LYS A 91 0.20 -10.60 -6.84
C LYS A 91 1.59 -10.31 -6.32
N VAL A 92 2.60 -10.72 -7.11
CA VAL A 92 3.99 -10.33 -6.85
C VAL A 92 4.06 -8.81 -6.66
N ALA A 93 4.82 -8.37 -5.66
CA ALA A 93 4.79 -6.98 -5.19
C ALA A 93 5.14 -5.93 -6.28
N GLU A 94 5.82 -6.36 -7.36
CA GLU A 94 6.12 -5.50 -8.50
C GLU A 94 4.99 -5.45 -9.54
N GLU A 95 4.06 -6.43 -9.54
CA GLU A 95 2.97 -6.43 -10.51
C GLU A 95 1.94 -5.33 -10.19
N GLY A 96 1.75 -4.41 -11.12
CA GLY A 96 0.84 -3.30 -10.94
C GLY A 96 0.81 -2.33 -12.12
N ILE A 97 0.01 -1.30 -11.97
CA ILE A 97 -0.09 -0.20 -12.92
C ILE A 97 0.64 1.00 -12.33
N TYR A 98 1.79 1.34 -12.88
CA TYR A 98 2.61 2.47 -12.46
C TYR A 98 2.21 3.72 -13.25
N PHE A 99 2.12 4.86 -12.59
CA PHE A 99 1.78 6.13 -13.23
C PHE A 99 2.67 7.27 -12.70
N TRP A 100 3.05 8.18 -13.58
CA TRP A 100 3.82 9.37 -13.20
C TRP A 100 3.54 10.53 -14.16
N PRO A 101 3.61 11.77 -13.68
CA PRO A 101 3.49 12.96 -14.52
C PRO A 101 4.78 13.19 -15.29
N ARG A 102 4.66 13.50 -16.58
CA ARG A 102 5.79 13.92 -17.42
C ARG A 102 5.32 14.89 -18.50
N ASP A 103 5.95 16.04 -18.56
CA ASP A 103 5.69 17.07 -19.60
C ASP A 103 4.21 17.51 -19.67
N GLY A 104 3.51 17.53 -18.54
CA GLY A 104 2.09 17.87 -18.46
C GLY A 104 1.13 16.70 -18.73
N ASP A 105 1.65 15.55 -19.16
CA ASP A 105 0.91 14.33 -19.43
C ASP A 105 1.02 13.31 -18.29
N LEU A 106 0.08 12.38 -18.24
CA LEU A 106 0.16 11.18 -17.40
C LEU A 106 0.80 10.05 -18.21
N ARG A 107 1.94 9.55 -17.74
CA ARG A 107 2.54 8.31 -18.25
C ARG A 107 2.06 7.15 -17.42
N ILE A 108 1.73 6.04 -18.09
CA ILE A 108 1.28 4.79 -17.46
C ILE A 108 2.15 3.65 -17.98
N HIS A 109 2.61 2.82 -17.07
CA HIS A 109 3.33 1.60 -17.36
C HIS A 109 2.69 0.44 -16.61
N TRP A 110 2.32 -0.58 -17.35
CA TRP A 110 1.86 -1.84 -16.77
C TRP A 110 3.06 -2.78 -16.58
N TYR A 111 3.17 -3.36 -15.40
CA TYR A 111 4.09 -4.45 -15.12
C TYR A 111 3.31 -5.63 -14.55
N GLY A 112 3.38 -6.80 -15.22
CA GLY A 112 2.69 -8.02 -14.80
C GLY A 112 2.23 -8.89 -15.98
N THR A 113 1.69 -10.05 -15.65
CA THR A 113 1.10 -10.99 -16.62
C THR A 113 -0.34 -10.59 -16.92
N LEU A 114 -0.64 -10.23 -18.16
CA LEU A 114 -2.00 -10.00 -18.63
C LEU A 114 -2.67 -11.32 -19.04
N PRO A 115 -3.79 -11.73 -18.44
CA PRO A 115 -4.80 -12.47 -19.18
C PRO A 115 -5.42 -11.47 -20.16
N ILE A 116 -5.25 -11.70 -21.48
CA ILE A 116 -5.68 -10.80 -22.54
C ILE A 116 -7.23 -10.73 -22.56
N ASN A 117 -7.78 -9.79 -21.81
CA ASN A 117 -9.12 -9.25 -22.00
C ASN A 117 -9.12 -7.80 -21.51
N VAL A 118 -8.56 -6.92 -22.32
CA VAL A 118 -8.63 -5.47 -22.05
C VAL A 118 -9.94 -4.94 -22.57
N THR A 119 -10.94 -4.84 -21.71
CA THR A 119 -12.10 -3.99 -21.98
C THR A 119 -11.85 -2.63 -21.36
N GLY A 120 -11.28 -1.70 -22.13
CA GLY A 120 -11.08 -0.32 -21.69
C GLY A 120 -12.43 0.40 -21.57
N ARG A 121 -12.87 0.71 -20.35
CA ARG A 121 -13.89 1.72 -20.07
C ARG A 121 -13.23 2.87 -19.36
N ALA A 122 -13.06 4.00 -20.05
CA ALA A 122 -12.76 5.26 -19.40
C ALA A 122 -14.07 5.87 -18.89
N SER A 123 -14.31 5.88 -17.60
CA SER A 123 -15.41 6.62 -16.98
C SER A 123 -14.88 7.89 -16.32
N LEU A 124 -15.47 9.03 -16.69
CA LEU A 124 -15.19 10.32 -16.10
C LEU A 124 -16.14 10.52 -14.91
N THR A 125 -15.61 10.52 -13.68
CA THR A 125 -16.41 10.83 -12.50
C THR A 125 -15.86 12.10 -11.84
N VAL A 126 -16.70 13.12 -11.68
CA VAL A 126 -16.42 14.32 -10.90
C VAL A 126 -16.91 14.04 -9.47
N GLY A 127 -16.00 13.87 -8.53
CA GLY A 127 -16.32 13.50 -7.15
C GLY A 127 -15.68 14.43 -6.10
N GLY A 128 -16.34 14.57 -4.97
CA GLY A 128 -16.01 15.47 -3.88
C GLY A 128 -14.77 15.08 -3.06
N ALA A 129 -14.28 16.03 -2.28
CA ALA A 129 -13.11 15.88 -1.43
C ALA A 129 -13.36 14.91 -0.26
N VAL A 130 -12.45 13.95 -0.08
CA VAL A 130 -12.39 13.05 1.08
C VAL A 130 -11.44 13.68 2.10
N GLN A 131 -11.90 13.88 3.34
CA GLN A 131 -11.05 14.37 4.43
C GLN A 131 -10.12 13.23 4.90
N GLY A 132 -8.83 13.34 4.59
CA GLY A 132 -7.78 12.42 5.05
C GLY A 132 -7.43 12.65 6.53
N ARG A 133 -7.24 11.55 7.27
CA ARG A 133 -6.63 11.58 8.60
C ARG A 133 -5.13 11.40 8.45
N THR A 134 -4.36 12.45 8.71
CA THR A 134 -2.90 12.36 8.74
C THR A 134 -2.47 11.78 10.09
N ARG A 135 -1.90 10.58 10.10
CA ARG A 135 -1.18 10.01 11.23
C ARG A 135 0.26 9.76 10.81
N VAL A 136 1.20 10.38 11.49
CA VAL A 136 2.62 10.08 11.32
C VAL A 136 2.94 8.91 12.24
N LEU A 137 3.13 7.73 11.67
CA LEU A 137 3.52 6.50 12.37
C LEU A 137 4.83 6.02 11.76
N ASN A 138 5.82 5.76 12.60
CA ASN A 138 7.05 5.14 12.17
C ASN A 138 6.81 3.64 11.93
N HIS A 139 7.21 3.16 10.76
CA HIS A 139 7.08 1.74 10.42
C HIS A 139 8.10 0.91 11.21
N HIS A 140 7.63 -0.20 11.81
CA HIS A 140 8.47 -1.19 12.48
C HIS A 140 8.36 -2.55 11.76
N PRO A 141 9.45 -3.35 11.62
CA PRO A 141 9.41 -4.65 10.93
C PRO A 141 8.38 -5.64 11.48
N SER A 142 8.10 -5.59 12.80
CA SER A 142 7.07 -6.43 13.42
C SER A 142 5.68 -6.25 12.81
N PHE A 143 5.39 -5.09 12.21
CA PHE A 143 4.07 -4.80 11.62
C PHE A 143 3.80 -5.68 10.40
N ALA A 144 4.83 -6.01 9.61
CA ALA A 144 4.70 -6.92 8.49
C ALA A 144 4.32 -8.35 8.96
N TYR A 145 4.95 -8.83 10.03
CA TYR A 145 4.59 -10.11 10.64
C TYR A 145 3.19 -10.09 11.23
N PHE A 146 2.82 -9.00 11.92
CA PHE A 146 1.47 -8.84 12.46
C PHE A 146 0.42 -8.88 11.35
N ARG A 147 0.59 -8.12 10.27
CA ARG A 147 -0.34 -8.16 9.12
C ARG A 147 -0.42 -9.55 8.51
N ARG A 148 0.71 -10.24 8.32
CA ARG A 148 0.72 -11.63 7.80
C ARG A 148 -0.08 -12.56 8.70
N SER A 149 0.06 -12.47 10.02
CA SER A 149 -0.74 -13.30 10.93
C SER A 149 -2.25 -13.10 10.76
N GLN A 150 -2.70 -11.93 10.30
CA GLN A 150 -4.11 -11.63 10.07
C GLN A 150 -4.60 -12.02 8.67
N THR A 151 -3.70 -12.27 7.72
CA THR A 151 -4.03 -12.62 6.33
C THR A 151 -3.80 -14.09 6.01
N GLU A 152 -3.05 -14.83 6.85
CA GLU A 152 -2.84 -16.27 6.67
C GLU A 152 -4.13 -17.07 6.89
N THR A 153 -4.31 -18.09 6.07
CA THR A 153 -5.45 -19.02 6.16
C THR A 153 -5.12 -20.23 7.04
N ASP A 154 -3.84 -20.59 7.17
CA ASP A 154 -3.38 -21.65 8.06
C ASP A 154 -3.16 -21.10 9.48
N LEU A 155 -3.77 -21.77 10.46
CA LEU A 155 -3.72 -21.35 11.85
C LEU A 155 -2.30 -21.44 12.43
N GLY A 156 -1.51 -22.45 12.04
CA GLY A 156 -0.13 -22.62 12.51
C GLY A 156 0.77 -21.50 12.02
N ASP A 157 0.67 -21.15 10.74
CA ASP A 157 1.42 -20.03 10.15
C ASP A 157 0.95 -18.68 10.68
N SER A 158 -0.35 -18.50 10.94
CA SER A 158 -0.89 -17.32 11.62
C SER A 158 -0.27 -17.14 13.00
N TYR A 159 -0.24 -18.18 13.81
CA TYR A 159 0.41 -18.17 15.14
C TYR A 159 1.91 -17.87 15.04
N ARG A 160 2.61 -18.52 14.12
CA ARG A 160 4.04 -18.30 13.90
C ARG A 160 4.33 -16.84 13.57
N HIS A 161 3.57 -16.23 12.67
CA HIS A 161 3.73 -14.82 12.32
C HIS A 161 3.39 -13.88 13.49
N ALA A 162 2.35 -14.19 14.28
CA ALA A 162 2.04 -13.43 15.50
C ALA A 162 3.18 -13.47 16.51
N TYR A 163 3.78 -14.65 16.70
CA TYR A 163 4.93 -14.83 17.59
C TYR A 163 6.15 -14.02 17.11
N LEU A 164 6.50 -14.09 15.82
CA LEU A 164 7.59 -13.31 15.23
C LEU A 164 7.36 -11.81 15.33
N ALA A 165 6.10 -11.36 15.24
CA ALA A 165 5.76 -9.96 15.45
C ALA A 165 6.07 -9.51 16.88
N LEU A 166 5.70 -10.35 17.86
CA LEU A 166 5.97 -10.08 19.28
C LEU A 166 7.46 -10.11 19.59
N GLU A 167 8.20 -11.12 19.14
CA GLU A 167 9.67 -11.19 19.30
C GLU A 167 10.35 -9.94 18.74
N SER A 168 10.05 -9.59 17.49
CA SER A 168 10.64 -8.42 16.86
C SER A 168 10.34 -7.11 17.61
N LEU A 169 9.16 -7.01 18.23
CA LEU A 169 8.81 -5.86 19.05
C LEU A 169 9.57 -5.86 20.38
N LEU A 170 9.65 -7.01 21.04
CA LEU A 170 10.38 -7.17 22.32
C LEU A 170 11.86 -6.88 22.14
N ASP A 171 12.50 -7.36 21.06
CA ASP A 171 13.90 -7.07 20.74
C ASP A 171 14.16 -5.58 20.56
N SER A 172 13.19 -4.82 20.07
CA SER A 172 13.32 -3.37 19.93
C SER A 172 13.22 -2.60 21.26
N ILE A 173 12.46 -3.16 22.24
CA ILE A 173 12.24 -2.54 23.57
C ILE A 173 13.32 -2.97 24.54
N ALA A 174 13.71 -4.24 24.52
CA ALA A 174 14.68 -4.86 25.40
C ALA A 174 15.66 -5.72 24.58
N PRO A 175 16.61 -5.09 23.86
CA PRO A 175 17.54 -5.82 23.01
C PRO A 175 18.36 -6.82 23.85
N HIS A 176 18.49 -8.03 23.32
CA HIS A 176 19.31 -9.08 23.94
C HIS A 176 20.76 -8.63 24.09
N VAL A 177 21.27 -8.62 25.30
CA VAL A 177 22.68 -8.32 25.59
C VAL A 177 23.46 -9.64 25.61
N PRO A 178 24.40 -9.86 24.67
CA PRO A 178 25.19 -11.10 24.65
C PRO A 178 25.89 -11.34 25.99
N GLY A 179 25.67 -12.53 26.59
CA GLY A 179 26.31 -12.94 27.85
C GLY A 179 25.50 -12.73 29.12
N GLN A 180 24.26 -12.20 29.02
CA GLN A 180 23.34 -12.30 30.16
C GLN A 180 22.52 -13.62 30.07
N PRO A 181 22.38 -14.35 31.19
CA PRO A 181 21.50 -15.52 31.22
C PRO A 181 20.05 -15.08 31.02
N GLU A 182 19.31 -15.87 30.24
CA GLU A 182 17.86 -15.71 30.10
C GLU A 182 17.21 -15.94 31.48
N THR A 183 16.49 -14.94 31.98
CA THR A 183 15.72 -15.02 33.24
C THR A 183 14.28 -15.44 32.98
#